data_2e64cde9c8688e98c94d02f78491bdcb
#
_entry.id   2e64cde9c8688e98c94d02f78491bdcb
#
_cell.length_a   1.000
_cell.length_b   1.000
_cell.length_c   1.000
_cell.angle_alpha   90.00
_cell.angle_beta   90.00
_cell.angle_gamma   90.00
#
_symmetry.space_group_name_H-M   'P 1'
#
loop_
_entity.id
_entity.type
_entity.pdbx_description
1 polymer ?
#
loop_
_entity_poly.entity_id
_entity_poly.type
_entity_poly.pdbx_seq_one_letter_code
_entity_poly.pdbx_strand_id
1 'polypeptide(L)'
;VLFRSDFRFFVSASGVQMDCIFTNADGEDFTWDAIWDSKVLLTDFGWTVEMKIPYAALRFSKEKNQVWGVNFYRELRRYRQSYTWNYIDSKINNESAQSGVLEGIDNINTPTRLFFIPYASYYLNANDYQKVKGEVKGGLDIKYGITDAFTLDAILIPDFGQTKFDN
;
A
#
# COMPACT_ATOMS: atom_id res chain seq x y z
N VAL A 1 6.41 -20.38 12.15
CA VAL A 1 6.10 -19.83 10.82
C VAL A 1 7.21 -18.86 10.47
N LEU A 2 7.80 -18.98 9.29
CA LEU A 2 8.92 -18.14 8.85
C LEU A 2 8.32 -17.07 7.90
N PHE A 3 8.04 -15.90 8.45
CA PHE A 3 7.65 -14.75 7.63
C PHE A 3 8.92 -14.18 6.97
N ARG A 4 8.91 -14.10 5.64
CA ARG A 4 10.05 -13.60 4.85
C ARG A 4 9.85 -12.18 4.33
N SER A 5 8.61 -11.75 4.24
CA SER A 5 8.23 -10.42 3.78
C SER A 5 6.95 -9.96 4.46
N ASP A 6 6.82 -8.67 4.65
CA ASP A 6 5.64 -8.03 5.19
C ASP A 6 5.00 -7.12 4.14
N PHE A 7 3.69 -7.06 4.11
CA PHE A 7 2.95 -5.98 3.47
C PHE A 7 2.72 -4.89 4.52
N ARG A 8 3.19 -3.69 4.25
CA ARG A 8 3.06 -2.57 5.17
C ARG A 8 2.12 -1.52 4.59
N PHE A 9 1.18 -1.07 5.39
CA PHE A 9 0.16 -0.09 5.03
C PHE A 9 0.24 1.05 6.03
N PHE A 10 0.38 2.27 5.54
CA PHE A 10 0.58 3.46 6.36
C PHE A 10 -0.54 4.46 6.11
N VAL A 11 -1.01 5.09 7.17
CA VAL A 11 -1.96 6.20 7.09
C VAL A 11 -1.52 7.31 8.02
N SER A 12 -1.41 8.51 7.50
CA SER A 12 -1.16 9.70 8.33
C SER A 12 -2.44 10.23 8.96
N ALA A 13 -2.32 11.08 9.98
CA ALA A 13 -3.46 11.75 10.59
C ALA A 13 -4.24 12.65 9.62
N SER A 14 -3.62 13.06 8.50
CA SER A 14 -4.27 13.80 7.41
C SER A 14 -4.89 12.91 6.34
N GLY A 15 -4.85 11.58 6.51
CA GLY A 15 -5.44 10.61 5.57
C GLY A 15 -4.56 10.27 4.36
N VAL A 16 -3.28 10.67 4.36
CA VAL A 16 -2.35 10.25 3.31
C VAL A 16 -2.02 8.77 3.50
N GLN A 17 -2.19 8.00 2.44
CA GLN A 17 -1.89 6.57 2.36
C GLN A 17 -0.52 6.35 1.72
N MET A 18 0.15 5.29 2.15
CA MET A 18 1.37 4.76 1.57
C MET A 18 1.42 3.27 1.85
N ASP A 19 2.01 2.50 0.98
CA ASP A 19 2.24 1.07 1.18
C ASP A 19 3.59 0.62 0.65
N CYS A 20 4.09 -0.49 1.14
CA CYS A 20 5.32 -1.11 0.67
C CYS A 20 5.37 -2.60 0.97
N ILE A 21 6.28 -3.30 0.33
CA ILE A 21 6.74 -4.61 0.76
C ILE A 21 8.04 -4.44 1.53
N PHE A 22 8.13 -5.05 2.68
CA PHE A 22 9.36 -5.09 3.47
C PHE A 22 9.95 -6.48 3.48
N THR A 23 11.27 -6.56 3.29
CA THR A 23 12.06 -7.76 3.55
C THR A 23 13.24 -7.42 4.47
N ASN A 24 13.69 -8.39 5.25
CA ASN A 24 14.89 -8.14 6.09
C ASN A 24 16.18 -7.97 5.27
N ALA A 25 16.19 -8.41 4.01
CA ALA A 25 17.35 -8.31 3.13
C ALA A 25 17.43 -6.95 2.42
N ASP A 26 16.30 -6.47 1.89
CA ASP A 26 16.25 -5.33 0.97
C ASP A 26 15.63 -4.08 1.60
N GLY A 27 14.99 -4.23 2.78
CA GLY A 27 14.27 -3.15 3.44
C GLY A 27 12.88 -2.91 2.85
N GLU A 28 12.45 -1.65 2.81
CA GLU A 28 11.14 -1.21 2.32
C GLU A 28 11.20 -0.91 0.82
N ASP A 29 10.37 -1.60 0.05
CA ASP A 29 10.16 -1.38 -1.38
C ASP A 29 8.82 -0.66 -1.62
N PHE A 30 8.88 0.65 -1.82
CA PHE A 30 7.73 1.52 -2.10
C PHE A 30 7.33 1.52 -3.58
N THR A 31 7.98 0.75 -4.43
CA THR A 31 7.52 0.57 -5.82
C THR A 31 6.31 -0.35 -5.90
N TRP A 32 6.10 -1.15 -4.86
CA TRP A 32 4.88 -1.93 -4.72
C TRP A 32 3.71 -1.02 -4.33
N ASP A 33 2.60 -1.19 -5.01
CA ASP A 33 1.40 -0.38 -4.85
C ASP A 33 0.16 -1.27 -4.83
N ALA A 34 -0.66 -1.12 -3.81
CA ALA A 34 -1.89 -1.87 -3.60
C ALA A 34 -3.14 -0.98 -3.71
N ILE A 35 -4.27 -1.60 -4.01
CA ILE A 35 -5.56 -0.92 -3.98
C ILE A 35 -6.26 -1.27 -2.67
N TRP A 36 -6.41 -0.28 -1.81
CA TRP A 36 -7.04 -0.39 -0.49
C TRP A 36 -7.64 0.93 -0.03
N ASP A 37 -8.50 0.89 0.97
CA ASP A 37 -9.20 2.06 1.47
C ASP A 37 -8.82 2.37 2.91
N SER A 38 -8.80 3.63 3.27
CA SER A 38 -8.72 4.07 4.67
C SER A 38 -9.58 5.29 4.94
N LYS A 39 -9.96 5.45 6.19
CA LYS A 39 -10.66 6.63 6.68
C LYS A 39 -10.10 7.06 8.02
N VAL A 40 -9.81 8.34 8.13
CA VAL A 40 -9.30 8.96 9.36
C VAL A 40 -10.38 9.84 9.96
N LEU A 41 -10.50 9.79 11.27
CA LEU A 41 -11.31 10.70 12.05
C LEU A 41 -10.44 11.42 13.08
N LEU A 42 -10.39 12.74 13.00
CA LEU A 42 -9.77 13.60 14.01
C LEU A 42 -10.75 13.84 15.15
N THR A 43 -10.27 13.76 16.37
CA THR A 43 -11.03 14.01 17.60
C THR A 43 -10.26 14.98 18.49
N ASP A 44 -10.91 15.50 19.52
CA ASP A 44 -10.25 16.40 20.51
C ASP A 44 -9.12 15.71 21.28
N PHE A 45 -9.12 14.38 21.32
CA PHE A 45 -8.14 13.59 22.08
C PHE A 45 -7.06 12.95 21.18
N GLY A 46 -7.18 13.07 19.86
CA GLY A 46 -6.26 12.45 18.92
C GLY A 46 -6.91 12.11 17.60
N TRP A 47 -6.57 10.97 17.03
CA TRP A 47 -7.15 10.51 15.78
C TRP A 47 -7.28 8.98 15.76
N THR A 48 -8.25 8.52 14.98
CA THR A 48 -8.47 7.11 14.70
C THR A 48 -8.39 6.86 13.20
N VAL A 49 -8.06 5.64 12.83
CA VAL A 49 -8.02 5.19 11.45
C VAL A 49 -8.73 3.85 11.32
N GLU A 50 -9.50 3.71 10.26
CA GLU A 50 -10.02 2.43 9.78
C GLU A 50 -9.36 2.13 8.43
N MET A 51 -8.87 0.91 8.27
CA MET A 51 -8.24 0.43 7.04
C MET A 51 -9.04 -0.76 6.52
N LYS A 52 -9.37 -0.73 5.23
CA LYS A 52 -9.99 -1.83 4.51
C LYS A 52 -9.02 -2.35 3.47
N ILE A 53 -8.36 -3.44 3.78
CA ILE A 53 -7.36 -4.08 2.92
C ILE A 53 -8.00 -5.32 2.32
N PRO A 54 -8.34 -5.31 1.02
CA PRO A 54 -8.95 -6.46 0.38
C PRO A 54 -7.94 -7.61 0.25
N TYR A 55 -8.39 -8.84 0.32
CA TYR A 55 -7.53 -10.01 0.11
C TYR A 55 -6.81 -9.99 -1.25
N ALA A 56 -7.37 -9.30 -2.25
CA ALA A 56 -6.74 -9.11 -3.54
C ALA A 56 -5.44 -8.29 -3.49
N ALA A 57 -5.28 -7.43 -2.48
CA ALA A 57 -4.06 -6.65 -2.24
C ALA A 57 -2.95 -7.50 -1.61
N LEU A 58 -3.28 -8.64 -1.02
CA LEU A 58 -2.34 -9.49 -0.30
C LEU A 58 -1.95 -10.72 -1.12
N ARG A 59 -0.75 -11.23 -0.87
CA ARG A 59 -0.30 -12.51 -1.42
C ARG A 59 -0.22 -13.51 -0.28
N PHE A 60 -0.97 -14.59 -0.38
CA PHE A 60 -0.98 -15.65 0.62
C PHE A 60 -1.13 -17.02 -0.05
N SER A 61 -0.76 -18.05 0.67
CA SER A 61 -0.84 -19.45 0.20
C SER A 61 -2.30 -19.89 0.01
N LYS A 62 -2.51 -20.95 -0.76
CA LYS A 62 -3.82 -21.58 -0.94
C LYS A 62 -4.22 -22.53 0.19
N GLU A 63 -3.55 -22.44 1.32
CA GLU A 63 -3.88 -23.23 2.49
C GLU A 63 -5.30 -22.91 2.98
N LYS A 64 -6.01 -23.95 3.40
CA LYS A 64 -7.39 -23.80 3.89
C LYS A 64 -7.45 -22.94 5.15
N ASN A 65 -6.53 -23.17 6.06
CA ASN A 65 -6.40 -22.43 7.30
C ASN A 65 -5.18 -21.52 7.19
N GLN A 66 -5.40 -20.22 7.25
CA GLN A 66 -4.34 -19.23 7.17
C GLN A 66 -3.81 -18.89 8.57
N VAL A 67 -2.50 -18.75 8.68
CA VAL A 67 -1.83 -18.23 9.87
C VAL A 67 -0.96 -17.05 9.40
N TRP A 68 -1.30 -15.85 9.83
CA TRP A 68 -0.63 -14.64 9.42
C TRP A 68 0.09 -13.98 10.58
N GLY A 69 1.22 -13.34 10.29
CA GLY A 69 1.82 -12.38 11.19
C GLY A 69 1.10 -11.04 11.07
N VAL A 70 0.84 -10.38 12.19
CA VAL A 70 0.28 -9.04 12.23
C VAL A 70 0.94 -8.22 13.33
N ASN A 71 1.21 -6.97 13.05
CA ASN A 71 1.57 -5.99 14.07
C ASN A 71 0.98 -4.63 13.71
N PHE A 72 0.78 -3.79 14.71
CA PHE A 72 0.33 -2.42 14.54
C PHE A 72 1.40 -1.49 15.08
N TYR A 73 1.77 -0.51 14.26
CA TYR A 73 2.77 0.49 14.59
C TYR A 73 2.10 1.84 14.73
N ARG A 74 2.54 2.62 15.69
CA ARG A 74 2.17 4.01 15.83
C ARG A 74 3.40 4.86 16.04
N GLU A 75 3.66 5.79 15.13
CA GLU A 75 4.72 6.75 15.26
C GLU A 75 4.19 8.08 15.80
N LEU A 76 4.76 8.56 16.89
CA LEU A 76 4.51 9.89 17.45
C LEU A 76 5.68 10.81 17.11
N ARG A 77 5.65 11.43 15.93
CA ARG A 77 6.75 12.27 15.42
C ARG A 77 7.13 13.41 16.38
N ARG A 78 6.15 14.00 17.08
CA ARG A 78 6.39 15.04 18.08
C ARG A 78 7.40 14.62 19.15
N TYR A 79 7.36 13.36 19.55
CA TYR A 79 8.20 12.81 20.61
C TYR A 79 9.32 11.91 20.06
N ARG A 80 9.36 11.67 18.73
CA ARG A 80 10.27 10.70 18.10
C ARG A 80 10.18 9.33 18.74
N GLN A 81 8.96 8.89 18.98
CA GLN A 81 8.66 7.61 19.62
C GLN A 81 7.81 6.75 18.73
N SER A 82 8.15 5.47 18.69
CA SER A 82 7.38 4.46 17.98
C SER A 82 6.84 3.44 18.98
N TYR A 83 5.62 3.03 18.78
CA TYR A 83 4.95 2.03 19.59
C TYR A 83 4.49 0.89 18.71
N THR A 84 4.59 -0.32 19.24
CA THR A 84 4.12 -1.53 18.55
C THR A 84 3.10 -2.24 19.42
N TRP A 85 2.09 -2.84 18.81
CA TRP A 85 1.10 -3.65 19.53
C TRP A 85 1.74 -4.93 20.06
N ASN A 86 2.45 -5.67 19.22
CA ASN A 86 3.29 -6.77 19.67
C ASN A 86 4.72 -6.26 19.82
N TYR A 87 5.36 -6.61 20.92
CA TYR A 87 6.70 -6.12 21.24
C TYR A 87 7.72 -6.57 20.18
N ILE A 88 8.54 -5.62 19.74
CA ILE A 88 9.66 -5.84 18.83
C ILE A 88 10.97 -5.53 19.56
N ASP A 89 11.83 -6.51 19.67
CA ASP A 89 13.20 -6.33 20.16
C ASP A 89 14.11 -5.92 19.00
N SER A 90 14.52 -4.67 18.98
CA SER A 90 15.39 -4.12 17.93
C SER A 90 16.78 -4.74 17.87
N LYS A 91 17.16 -5.53 18.87
CA LYS A 91 18.43 -6.28 18.91
C LYS A 91 18.36 -7.58 18.12
N ILE A 92 17.15 -8.04 17.82
CA ILE A 92 16.92 -9.28 17.07
C ILE A 92 16.73 -8.88 15.61
N ASN A 93 17.67 -9.30 14.76
CA ASN A 93 17.56 -9.10 13.32
C ASN A 93 16.53 -10.08 12.75
N ASN A 94 15.34 -9.70 12.61
CA ASN A 94 14.19 -10.29 11.93
C ASN A 94 12.90 -9.76 12.56
N GLU A 95 12.54 -8.55 12.18
CA GLU A 95 11.36 -7.86 12.69
C GLU A 95 10.08 -8.60 12.34
N SER A 96 9.97 -9.10 11.10
CA SER A 96 8.79 -9.82 10.62
C SER A 96 8.44 -11.07 11.46
N ALA A 97 9.47 -11.76 11.95
CA ALA A 97 9.27 -12.95 12.78
C ALA A 97 8.76 -12.63 14.19
N GLN A 98 8.81 -11.38 14.61
CA GLN A 98 8.35 -10.91 15.92
C GLN A 98 6.92 -10.39 15.90
N SER A 99 6.21 -10.52 14.79
CA SER A 99 4.80 -10.16 14.69
C SER A 99 3.92 -11.05 15.56
N GLY A 100 2.79 -10.51 16.01
CA GLY A 100 1.74 -11.31 16.62
C GLY A 100 1.13 -12.27 15.60
N VAL A 101 0.47 -13.31 16.08
CA VAL A 101 -0.15 -14.34 15.23
C VAL A 101 -1.63 -14.05 15.07
N LEU A 102 -2.09 -14.04 13.84
CA LEU A 102 -3.50 -13.94 13.47
C LEU A 102 -3.97 -15.29 12.93
N GLU A 103 -4.91 -15.88 13.63
CA GLU A 103 -5.56 -17.15 13.30
C GLU A 103 -7.08 -16.96 13.09
N GLY A 104 -7.74 -17.98 12.59
CA GLY A 104 -9.19 -17.96 12.38
C GLY A 104 -9.60 -17.43 11.01
N ILE A 105 -8.65 -17.18 10.12
CA ILE A 105 -8.91 -16.90 8.71
C ILE A 105 -8.91 -18.24 7.97
N ASP A 106 -10.08 -18.70 7.56
CA ASP A 106 -10.23 -19.96 6.87
C ASP A 106 -11.11 -19.82 5.62
N ASN A 107 -10.99 -20.82 4.75
CA ASN A 107 -11.82 -20.95 3.54
C ASN A 107 -11.80 -19.70 2.63
N ILE A 108 -10.75 -18.90 2.67
CA ILE A 108 -10.58 -17.78 1.73
C ILE A 108 -9.93 -18.29 0.43
N ASN A 109 -10.56 -17.92 -0.67
CA ASN A 109 -9.97 -18.18 -1.98
C ASN A 109 -9.04 -17.00 -2.33
N THR A 110 -7.90 -17.31 -2.94
CA THR A 110 -7.05 -16.27 -3.54
C THR A 110 -7.87 -15.57 -4.63
N PRO A 111 -8.25 -14.30 -4.46
CA PRO A 111 -9.07 -13.63 -5.44
C PRO A 111 -8.29 -13.38 -6.74
N THR A 112 -9.01 -13.28 -7.86
CA THR A 112 -8.40 -12.80 -9.09
C THR A 112 -7.94 -11.35 -8.88
N ARG A 113 -6.66 -11.12 -9.03
CA ARG A 113 -6.05 -9.80 -8.88
C ARG A 113 -6.06 -9.10 -10.23
N LEU A 114 -7.20 -8.53 -10.61
CA LEU A 114 -7.38 -7.77 -11.85
C LEU A 114 -7.98 -6.42 -11.49
N PHE A 115 -7.22 -5.38 -11.78
CA PHE A 115 -7.63 -4.00 -11.50
C PHE A 115 -7.59 -3.18 -12.78
N PHE A 116 -8.59 -2.35 -12.94
CA PHE A 116 -8.70 -1.34 -14.00
C PHE A 116 -8.69 0.03 -13.33
N ILE A 117 -7.70 0.84 -13.63
CA ILE A 117 -7.47 2.15 -13.03
C ILE A 117 -7.60 3.21 -14.13
N PRO A 118 -8.82 3.69 -14.42
CA PRO A 118 -9.00 4.79 -15.36
C PRO A 118 -8.51 6.09 -14.76
N TYR A 119 -7.88 6.93 -15.56
CA TYR A 119 -7.49 8.28 -15.17
C TYR A 119 -7.86 9.31 -16.23
N ALA A 120 -8.05 10.55 -15.79
CA ALA A 120 -8.25 11.69 -16.65
C ALA A 120 -7.48 12.90 -16.09
N SER A 121 -6.81 13.63 -16.96
CA SER A 121 -6.05 14.83 -16.62
C SER A 121 -6.52 16.00 -17.50
N TYR A 122 -6.56 17.18 -16.92
CA TYR A 122 -6.81 18.41 -17.65
C TYR A 122 -5.62 19.35 -17.50
N TYR A 123 -5.00 19.70 -18.61
CA TYR A 123 -3.84 20.58 -18.66
C TYR A 123 -4.26 21.96 -19.12
N LEU A 124 -3.85 22.99 -18.39
CA LEU A 124 -3.94 24.39 -18.80
C LEU A 124 -2.52 24.88 -19.10
N ASN A 125 -2.23 25.11 -20.37
CA ASN A 125 -0.98 25.69 -20.80
C ASN A 125 -1.16 27.20 -21.00
N ALA A 126 -0.54 27.99 -20.14
CA ALA A 126 -0.51 29.43 -20.21
C ALA A 126 0.94 29.92 -20.24
N ASN A 127 1.27 30.78 -21.21
CA ASN A 127 2.51 31.52 -21.21
C ASN A 127 2.24 32.96 -21.67
N ASP A 128 3.21 33.86 -21.47
CA ASP A 128 3.08 35.28 -21.75
C ASP A 128 2.91 35.60 -23.24
N TYR A 129 3.11 34.62 -24.13
CA TYR A 129 3.14 34.79 -25.58
C TYR A 129 2.03 34.06 -26.33
N GLN A 130 1.28 33.17 -25.66
CA GLN A 130 0.24 32.34 -26.29
C GLN A 130 -1.07 32.36 -25.53
N LYS A 131 -2.18 32.27 -26.29
CA LYS A 131 -3.50 32.09 -25.66
C LYS A 131 -3.52 30.79 -24.83
N VAL A 132 -4.17 30.86 -23.66
CA VAL A 132 -4.42 29.71 -22.82
C VAL A 132 -5.05 28.58 -23.62
N LYS A 133 -4.41 27.44 -23.66
CA LYS A 133 -4.93 26.21 -24.29
C LYS A 133 -5.22 25.19 -23.23
N GLY A 134 -6.44 24.65 -23.26
CA GLY A 134 -6.82 23.49 -22.45
C GLY A 134 -6.65 22.20 -23.26
N GLU A 135 -6.14 21.18 -22.64
CA GLU A 135 -6.01 19.83 -23.19
C GLU A 135 -6.52 18.81 -22.18
N VAL A 136 -7.38 17.91 -22.62
CA VAL A 136 -7.85 16.77 -21.81
C VAL A 136 -7.09 15.53 -22.26
N LYS A 137 -6.51 14.81 -21.32
CA LYS A 137 -5.91 13.50 -21.53
C LYS A 137 -6.56 12.47 -20.61
N GLY A 138 -6.59 11.24 -21.02
CA GLY A 138 -7.09 10.14 -20.20
C GLY A 138 -6.46 8.84 -20.65
N GLY A 139 -6.42 7.89 -19.75
CA GLY A 139 -5.86 6.57 -20.00
C GLY A 139 -6.44 5.54 -19.04
N LEU A 140 -5.87 4.35 -19.09
CA LEU A 140 -6.28 3.21 -18.31
C LEU A 140 -5.05 2.38 -17.95
N ASP A 141 -4.83 2.18 -16.67
CA ASP A 141 -3.84 1.23 -16.19
C ASP A 141 -4.55 -0.09 -15.82
N ILE A 142 -3.91 -1.20 -16.15
CA ILE A 142 -4.40 -2.54 -15.85
C ILE A 142 -3.34 -3.26 -15.05
N LYS A 143 -3.69 -3.67 -13.82
CA LYS A 143 -2.84 -4.54 -13.00
C LYS A 143 -3.45 -5.93 -12.97
N TYR A 144 -2.70 -6.94 -13.38
CA TYR A 144 -3.14 -8.34 -13.39
C TYR A 144 -2.14 -9.26 -12.71
N GLY A 145 -2.54 -9.84 -11.59
CA GLY A 145 -1.77 -10.88 -10.92
C GLY A 145 -1.87 -12.21 -11.63
N ILE A 146 -0.87 -12.56 -12.43
CA ILE A 146 -0.81 -13.82 -13.20
C ILE A 146 -0.64 -15.01 -12.26
N THR A 147 0.29 -14.91 -11.33
CA THR A 147 0.57 -15.91 -10.29
C THR A 147 0.84 -15.22 -8.96
N ASP A 148 1.07 -16.00 -7.90
CA ASP A 148 1.44 -15.43 -6.60
C ASP A 148 2.79 -14.71 -6.62
N ALA A 149 3.62 -14.97 -7.66
CA ALA A 149 4.93 -14.36 -7.82
C ALA A 149 4.97 -13.26 -8.91
N PHE A 150 4.04 -13.26 -9.87
CA PHE A 150 4.08 -12.38 -11.03
C PHE A 150 2.84 -11.50 -11.14
N THR A 151 3.06 -10.21 -11.32
CA THR A 151 2.04 -9.22 -11.66
C THR A 151 2.40 -8.59 -13.00
N LEU A 152 1.43 -8.45 -13.87
CA LEU A 152 1.52 -7.69 -15.12
C LEU A 152 0.92 -6.31 -14.89
N ASP A 153 1.70 -5.27 -15.10
CA ASP A 153 1.24 -3.89 -15.14
C ASP A 153 1.26 -3.41 -16.60
N ALA A 154 0.10 -3.02 -17.12
CA ALA A 154 -0.06 -2.51 -18.47
C ALA A 154 -0.66 -1.12 -18.44
N ILE A 155 0.05 -0.15 -18.99
CA ILE A 155 -0.38 1.25 -19.08
C ILE A 155 -0.86 1.49 -20.52
N LEU A 156 -2.15 1.77 -20.65
CA LEU A 156 -2.74 2.15 -21.95
C LEU A 156 -2.81 3.68 -22.01
N ILE A 157 -2.14 4.26 -23.01
CA ILE A 157 -2.05 5.72 -23.22
C ILE A 157 -1.32 6.40 -22.05
N PRO A 158 0.00 6.19 -21.91
CA PRO A 158 0.77 6.79 -20.82
C PRO A 158 0.74 8.33 -20.93
N ASP A 159 0.49 9.00 -19.80
CA ASP A 159 0.58 10.45 -19.72
C ASP A 159 1.94 10.87 -19.16
N PHE A 160 2.86 11.21 -20.03
CA PHE A 160 4.21 11.68 -19.67
C PHE A 160 4.23 13.10 -19.03
N GLY A 161 3.08 13.76 -18.91
CA GLY A 161 2.98 15.04 -18.21
C GLY A 161 2.95 14.92 -16.68
N GLN A 162 2.70 13.72 -16.15
CA GLN A 162 2.81 13.42 -14.73
C GLN A 162 4.07 12.60 -14.49
N THR A 163 5.19 13.26 -14.21
CA THR A 163 6.32 12.59 -13.59
C THR A 163 5.99 12.38 -12.11
N LYS A 164 5.48 11.23 -11.74
CA LYS A 164 5.54 10.77 -10.36
C LYS A 164 7.02 10.51 -10.05
N PHE A 165 7.60 11.37 -9.26
CA PHE A 165 8.82 11.05 -8.55
C PHE A 165 8.38 10.38 -7.24
N ASP A 166 8.29 9.06 -7.23
CA ASP A 166 8.31 8.31 -6.00
C ASP A 166 9.77 8.31 -5.54
N ASN A 167 10.09 9.15 -4.55
CA ASN A 167 11.37 9.18 -3.86
C ASN A 167 11.24 8.40 -2.56
#